data_9ef875dc8d23946253005581ecfa1678
#
_entry.id   9ef875dc8d23946253005581ecfa1678
#
_cell.length_a   1.000
_cell.length_b   1.000
_cell.length_c   1.000
_cell.angle_alpha   90.00
_cell.angle_beta   90.00
_cell.angle_gamma   90.00
#
_symmetry.space_group_name_H-M   'P 1'
#
loop_
_entity.id
_entity.type
_entity.pdbx_description
1 polymer ?
#
loop_
_entity_poly.entity_id
_entity_poly.type
_entity_poly.pdbx_seq_one_letter_code
_entity_poly.pdbx_strand_id
1 'polypeptide(L)'
;LQVDLHYEMPIILKNTMLEVQNNTSFGTVLDMGCGTGLAGTAVQDFCDSIEGVDVSKGMLEQAKKKQIYDKLTHANIAQYLDTMPLDFDYFVATDVFNYIGDLKNIFKLIASRNGRKTKIGFSTEHQSKEGFYLQASGRYSHSKAYIQSLCDEYGYKMVHFSVVNLRRENGKFLTGAVYIVEWCK
;
A
#
# COMPACT_ATOMS: atom_id res chain seq x y z
N LEU A 1 13.13 25.66 -5.80
CA LEU A 1 12.48 24.34 -5.86
C LEU A 1 13.19 23.43 -4.86
N GLN A 2 12.76 23.46 -3.58
CA GLN A 2 13.15 22.43 -2.62
C GLN A 2 12.39 21.16 -3.00
N VAL A 3 13.10 20.20 -3.56
CA VAL A 3 12.65 18.80 -3.63
C VAL A 3 12.58 18.33 -2.18
N ASP A 4 11.42 17.94 -1.71
CA ASP A 4 11.24 17.34 -0.38
C ASP A 4 12.04 16.04 -0.32
N LEU A 5 13.24 16.12 0.25
CA LEU A 5 14.26 15.05 0.29
C LEU A 5 13.94 13.96 1.32
N HIS A 6 12.70 13.88 1.85
CA HIS A 6 12.37 13.01 2.98
C HIS A 6 11.14 12.11 2.77
N TYR A 7 10.71 11.87 1.53
CA TYR A 7 9.67 10.87 1.29
C TYR A 7 10.30 9.49 1.10
N GLU A 8 10.58 8.83 2.22
CA GLU A 8 11.30 7.54 2.25
C GLU A 8 10.38 6.31 2.28
N MET A 9 9.06 6.50 2.39
CA MET A 9 8.11 5.41 2.59
C MET A 9 8.20 4.29 1.54
N PRO A 10 8.32 4.58 0.22
CA PRO A 10 8.50 3.52 -0.77
C PRO A 10 9.75 2.67 -0.54
N ILE A 11 10.84 3.29 -0.09
CA ILE A 11 12.09 2.58 0.20
C ILE A 11 11.98 1.75 1.47
N ILE A 12 11.35 2.31 2.52
CA ILE A 12 11.09 1.59 3.78
C ILE A 12 10.23 0.38 3.51
N LEU A 13 9.12 0.54 2.77
CA LEU A 13 8.24 -0.57 2.42
C LEU A 13 8.99 -1.64 1.61
N LYS A 14 9.72 -1.24 0.56
CA LYS A 14 10.53 -2.19 -0.24
C LYS A 14 11.50 -2.98 0.64
N ASN A 15 12.25 -2.32 1.52
CA ASN A 15 13.21 -3.01 2.39
C ASN A 15 12.51 -3.98 3.33
N THR A 16 11.38 -3.60 3.92
CA THR A 16 10.55 -4.47 4.75
C THR A 16 10.03 -5.69 3.96
N MET A 17 9.57 -5.47 2.73
CA MET A 17 9.14 -6.56 1.84
C MET A 17 10.27 -7.54 1.56
N LEU A 18 11.49 -7.06 1.28
CA LEU A 18 12.66 -7.90 1.05
C LEU A 18 13.02 -8.73 2.27
N GLU A 19 12.98 -8.15 3.47
CA GLU A 19 13.24 -8.88 4.71
C GLU A 19 12.22 -10.02 4.90
N VAL A 20 10.92 -9.73 4.72
CA VAL A 20 9.85 -10.74 4.85
C VAL A 20 9.96 -11.84 3.80
N GLN A 21 10.38 -11.51 2.57
CA GLN A 21 10.54 -12.44 1.44
C GLN A 21 11.92 -13.12 1.42
N ASN A 22 12.80 -12.91 2.40
CA ASN A 22 14.18 -13.41 2.39
C ASN A 22 14.93 -13.05 1.09
N ASN A 23 14.77 -11.80 0.62
CA ASN A 23 15.35 -11.25 -0.61
C ASN A 23 15.00 -12.01 -1.91
N THR A 24 13.84 -12.67 -1.94
CA THR A 24 13.30 -13.29 -3.15
C THR A 24 12.43 -12.32 -3.94
N SER A 25 12.05 -12.69 -5.17
CA SER A 25 11.12 -11.91 -5.99
C SER A 25 9.77 -11.68 -5.30
N PHE A 26 9.16 -10.51 -5.58
CA PHE A 26 7.78 -10.21 -5.18
C PHE A 26 6.74 -10.77 -6.17
N GLY A 27 7.20 -11.36 -7.29
CA GLY A 27 6.33 -11.89 -8.32
C GLY A 27 5.58 -10.79 -9.08
N THR A 28 4.28 -11.02 -9.32
CA THR A 28 3.38 -10.05 -9.95
C THR A 28 2.80 -9.10 -8.90
N VAL A 29 2.94 -7.79 -9.12
CA VAL A 29 2.61 -6.75 -8.14
C VAL A 29 1.54 -5.80 -8.67
N LEU A 30 0.55 -5.50 -7.84
CA LEU A 30 -0.36 -4.37 -8.07
C LEU A 30 -0.01 -3.22 -7.11
N ASP A 31 0.34 -2.07 -7.69
CA ASP A 31 0.56 -0.80 -6.97
C ASP A 31 -0.76 -0.03 -6.90
N MET A 32 -1.41 -0.09 -5.73
CA MET A 32 -2.71 0.53 -5.47
C MET A 32 -2.52 2.00 -5.07
N GLY A 33 -3.11 2.90 -5.86
CA GLY A 33 -2.86 4.34 -5.71
C GLY A 33 -1.42 4.69 -6.09
N CYS A 34 -0.99 4.23 -7.26
CA CYS A 34 0.41 4.30 -7.68
C CYS A 34 0.96 5.72 -7.84
N GLY A 35 0.08 6.73 -7.92
CA GLY A 35 0.46 8.13 -8.06
C GLY A 35 1.41 8.34 -9.24
N THR A 36 2.53 8.99 -8.98
CA THR A 36 3.58 9.21 -9.99
C THR A 36 4.54 8.03 -10.14
N GLY A 37 4.30 6.91 -9.43
CA GLY A 37 5.07 5.67 -9.54
C GLY A 37 6.30 5.58 -8.64
N LEU A 38 6.28 6.20 -7.46
CA LEU A 38 7.43 6.13 -6.54
C LEU A 38 7.58 4.74 -5.92
N ALA A 39 6.48 4.10 -5.51
CA ALA A 39 6.52 2.74 -4.99
C ALA A 39 6.94 1.74 -6.07
N GLY A 40 6.34 1.82 -7.26
CA GLY A 40 6.74 1.00 -8.40
C GLY A 40 8.24 1.12 -8.73
N THR A 41 8.76 2.36 -8.73
CA THR A 41 10.21 2.59 -8.93
C THR A 41 11.06 1.88 -7.87
N ALA A 42 10.61 1.90 -6.61
CA ALA A 42 11.36 1.27 -5.51
C ALA A 42 11.40 -0.26 -5.62
N VAL A 43 10.35 -0.90 -6.12
CA VAL A 43 10.19 -2.36 -6.12
C VAL A 43 10.47 -3.03 -7.47
N GLN A 44 10.55 -2.29 -8.58
CA GLN A 44 10.60 -2.83 -9.95
C GLN A 44 11.66 -3.91 -10.17
N ASP A 45 12.85 -3.75 -9.59
CA ASP A 45 13.96 -4.69 -9.78
C ASP A 45 13.72 -6.06 -9.11
N PHE A 46 12.69 -6.17 -8.28
CA PHE A 46 12.33 -7.37 -7.54
C PHE A 46 11.00 -7.97 -8.00
N CYS A 47 10.39 -7.42 -9.05
CA CYS A 47 9.10 -7.86 -9.58
C CYS A 47 9.25 -8.57 -10.92
N ASP A 48 8.39 -9.56 -11.17
CA ASP A 48 8.26 -10.18 -12.48
C ASP A 48 7.40 -9.29 -13.41
N SER A 49 6.38 -8.66 -12.84
CA SER A 49 5.55 -7.65 -13.49
C SER A 49 4.94 -6.69 -12.48
N ILE A 50 4.63 -5.47 -12.94
CA ILE A 50 3.97 -4.44 -12.11
C ILE A 50 2.82 -3.83 -12.88
N GLU A 51 1.64 -3.83 -12.27
CA GLU A 51 0.51 -3.00 -12.70
C GLU A 51 0.27 -1.88 -11.68
N GLY A 52 -0.26 -0.76 -12.14
CA GLY A 52 -0.62 0.37 -11.29
C GLY A 52 -2.06 0.82 -11.51
N VAL A 53 -2.72 1.26 -10.43
CA VAL A 53 -4.05 1.87 -10.48
C VAL A 53 -4.06 3.17 -9.70
N ASP A 54 -4.64 4.21 -10.27
CA ASP A 54 -4.82 5.52 -9.62
C ASP A 54 -6.06 6.23 -10.14
N VAL A 55 -6.66 7.09 -9.32
CA VAL A 55 -7.81 7.93 -9.69
C VAL A 55 -7.43 9.19 -10.46
N SER A 56 -6.15 9.57 -10.43
CA SER A 56 -5.64 10.78 -11.04
C SER A 56 -5.00 10.50 -12.39
N LYS A 57 -5.63 10.96 -13.48
CA LYS A 57 -5.05 10.89 -14.82
C LYS A 57 -3.69 11.58 -14.92
N GLY A 58 -3.54 12.75 -14.29
CA GLY A 58 -2.29 13.51 -14.32
C GLY A 58 -1.15 12.76 -13.61
N MET A 59 -1.43 12.05 -12.51
CA MET A 59 -0.47 11.17 -11.83
C MET A 59 -0.07 10.00 -12.73
N LEU A 60 -1.04 9.34 -13.35
CA LEU A 60 -0.79 8.22 -14.27
C LEU A 60 0.05 8.62 -15.49
N GLU A 61 -0.12 9.83 -16.00
CA GLU A 61 0.73 10.36 -17.08
C GLU A 61 2.20 10.50 -16.64
N GLN A 62 2.44 10.90 -15.39
CA GLN A 62 3.78 10.95 -14.82
C GLN A 62 4.35 9.54 -14.58
N ALA A 63 3.53 8.63 -14.04
CA ALA A 63 3.91 7.23 -13.84
C ALA A 63 4.30 6.55 -15.17
N LYS A 64 3.53 6.81 -16.24
CA LYS A 64 3.79 6.27 -17.58
C LYS A 64 5.17 6.67 -18.13
N LYS A 65 5.62 7.88 -17.84
CA LYS A 65 6.96 8.37 -18.28
C LYS A 65 8.10 7.56 -17.70
N LYS A 66 7.91 6.88 -16.59
CA LYS A 66 8.94 6.03 -15.93
C LYS A 66 9.14 4.70 -16.63
N GLN A 67 8.19 4.25 -17.45
CA GLN A 67 8.27 3.01 -18.23
C GLN A 67 8.55 1.75 -17.39
N ILE A 68 8.00 1.70 -16.18
CA ILE A 68 8.18 0.59 -15.23
C ILE A 68 6.93 -0.27 -15.05
N TYR A 69 5.75 0.27 -15.42
CA TYR A 69 4.48 -0.44 -15.30
C TYR A 69 4.13 -1.15 -16.61
N ASP A 70 3.78 -2.42 -16.51
CA ASP A 70 3.25 -3.19 -17.64
C ASP A 70 1.83 -2.72 -18.03
N LYS A 71 1.09 -2.25 -17.03
CA LYS A 71 -0.25 -1.68 -17.23
C LYS A 71 -0.54 -0.60 -16.19
N LEU A 72 -1.16 0.49 -16.63
CA LEU A 72 -1.70 1.55 -15.77
C LEU A 72 -3.20 1.68 -16.02
N THR A 73 -3.98 1.68 -14.95
CA THR A 73 -5.44 1.76 -14.99
C THR A 73 -5.94 3.00 -14.26
N HIS A 74 -6.77 3.81 -14.93
CA HIS A 74 -7.45 4.92 -14.31
C HIS A 74 -8.76 4.44 -13.67
N ALA A 75 -8.74 4.23 -12.35
CA ALA A 75 -9.90 3.77 -11.58
C ALA A 75 -9.72 4.08 -10.09
N ASN A 76 -10.83 4.04 -9.35
CA ASN A 76 -10.80 3.92 -7.91
C ASN A 76 -10.34 2.51 -7.53
N ILE A 77 -9.57 2.37 -6.44
CA ILE A 77 -9.02 1.08 -5.98
C ILE A 77 -10.12 0.05 -5.75
N ALA A 78 -11.19 0.42 -5.02
CA ALA A 78 -12.29 -0.51 -4.73
C ALA A 78 -12.99 -0.97 -6.02
N GLN A 79 -13.22 -0.06 -6.97
CA GLN A 79 -13.78 -0.39 -8.27
C GLN A 79 -12.86 -1.33 -9.06
N TYR A 80 -11.57 -1.05 -9.09
CA TYR A 80 -10.59 -1.91 -9.75
C TYR A 80 -10.61 -3.33 -9.16
N LEU A 81 -10.52 -3.44 -7.83
CA LEU A 81 -10.53 -4.72 -7.13
C LEU A 81 -11.84 -5.50 -7.32
N ASP A 82 -12.97 -4.81 -7.51
CA ASP A 82 -14.28 -5.44 -7.70
C ASP A 82 -14.53 -5.89 -9.16
N THR A 83 -13.96 -5.21 -10.14
CA THR A 83 -14.32 -5.42 -11.55
C THR A 83 -13.22 -6.07 -12.39
N MET A 84 -11.95 -5.90 -12.02
CA MET A 84 -10.83 -6.43 -12.80
C MET A 84 -10.44 -7.84 -12.36
N PRO A 85 -9.87 -8.67 -13.24
CA PRO A 85 -9.25 -9.93 -12.84
C PRO A 85 -8.11 -9.67 -11.86
N LEU A 86 -8.05 -10.42 -10.76
CA LEU A 86 -7.01 -10.33 -9.76
C LEU A 86 -6.21 -11.63 -9.73
N ASP A 87 -4.91 -11.55 -10.00
CA ASP A 87 -3.99 -12.67 -9.93
C ASP A 87 -2.57 -12.17 -9.58
N PHE A 88 -2.47 -11.52 -8.42
CA PHE A 88 -1.24 -10.88 -7.97
C PHE A 88 -0.61 -11.62 -6.78
N ASP A 89 0.70 -11.76 -6.79
CA ASP A 89 1.49 -12.27 -5.67
C ASP A 89 1.60 -11.24 -4.55
N TYR A 90 1.56 -9.94 -4.91
CA TYR A 90 1.70 -8.84 -3.97
C TYR A 90 0.83 -7.63 -4.34
N PHE A 91 0.23 -7.03 -3.33
CA PHE A 91 -0.42 -5.72 -3.42
C PHE A 91 0.39 -4.73 -2.60
N VAL A 92 0.67 -3.56 -3.13
CA VAL A 92 1.37 -2.49 -2.40
C VAL A 92 0.55 -1.22 -2.36
N ALA A 93 0.62 -0.47 -1.26
CA ALA A 93 -0.04 0.82 -1.10
C ALA A 93 0.78 1.73 -0.17
N THR A 94 1.45 2.74 -0.71
CA THR A 94 2.18 3.74 0.08
C THR A 94 1.45 5.07 0.06
N ASP A 95 1.17 5.63 1.24
CA ASP A 95 0.44 6.89 1.43
C ASP A 95 -0.92 6.96 0.71
N VAL A 96 -1.63 5.85 0.68
CA VAL A 96 -2.94 5.73 0.04
C VAL A 96 -4.05 5.52 1.07
N PHE A 97 -3.83 4.64 2.04
CA PHE A 97 -4.87 4.28 3.00
C PHE A 97 -5.20 5.41 3.98
N ASN A 98 -4.32 6.39 4.12
CA ASN A 98 -4.62 7.64 4.83
C ASN A 98 -5.69 8.51 4.14
N TYR A 99 -6.07 8.23 2.90
CA TYR A 99 -7.22 8.83 2.22
C TYR A 99 -8.47 7.93 2.27
N ILE A 100 -8.35 6.72 2.81
CA ILE A 100 -9.42 5.73 2.92
C ILE A 100 -9.55 5.35 4.40
N GLY A 101 -10.66 5.67 5.05
CA GLY A 101 -10.85 5.34 6.46
C GLY A 101 -11.10 3.86 6.67
N ASP A 102 -12.22 3.35 6.15
CA ASP A 102 -12.57 1.94 6.26
C ASP A 102 -11.90 1.10 5.16
N LEU A 103 -11.02 0.20 5.56
CA LEU A 103 -10.28 -0.68 4.67
C LEU A 103 -10.95 -2.05 4.46
N LYS A 104 -12.09 -2.31 5.10
CA LYS A 104 -12.79 -3.62 5.04
C LYS A 104 -13.00 -4.11 3.62
N ASN A 105 -13.50 -3.24 2.76
CA ASN A 105 -13.82 -3.62 1.38
C ASN A 105 -12.58 -4.03 0.57
N ILE A 106 -11.46 -3.36 0.77
CA ILE A 106 -10.19 -3.68 0.11
C ILE A 106 -9.71 -5.06 0.55
N PHE A 107 -9.62 -5.31 1.87
CA PHE A 107 -9.19 -6.60 2.41
C PHE A 107 -10.10 -7.75 1.97
N LYS A 108 -11.42 -7.53 2.01
CA LYS A 108 -12.43 -8.48 1.57
C LYS A 108 -12.29 -8.83 0.09
N LEU A 109 -12.19 -7.84 -0.79
CA LEU A 109 -12.11 -8.03 -2.23
C LEU A 109 -10.83 -8.79 -2.62
N ILE A 110 -9.68 -8.43 -2.05
CA ILE A 110 -8.43 -9.16 -2.30
C ILE A 110 -8.56 -10.61 -1.83
N ALA A 111 -9.03 -10.86 -0.60
CA ALA A 111 -9.18 -12.20 -0.05
C ALA A 111 -10.16 -13.07 -0.85
N SER A 112 -11.23 -12.50 -1.38
CA SER A 112 -12.29 -13.25 -2.08
C SER A 112 -12.06 -13.40 -3.58
N ARG A 113 -11.29 -12.51 -4.21
CA ARG A 113 -11.19 -12.42 -5.66
C ARG A 113 -9.81 -12.69 -6.24
N ASN A 114 -8.74 -12.57 -5.43
CA ASN A 114 -7.40 -12.87 -5.93
C ASN A 114 -7.22 -14.38 -6.16
N GLY A 115 -6.72 -14.75 -7.33
CA GLY A 115 -6.64 -16.16 -7.78
C GLY A 115 -5.53 -16.97 -7.13
N ARG A 116 -4.69 -16.37 -6.29
CA ARG A 116 -3.53 -17.02 -5.65
C ARG A 116 -3.27 -16.49 -4.26
N LYS A 117 -2.40 -17.18 -3.51
CA LYS A 117 -1.86 -16.66 -2.25
C LYS A 117 -1.18 -15.33 -2.49
N THR A 118 -1.38 -14.38 -1.58
CA THR A 118 -0.88 -13.02 -1.76
C THR A 118 -0.48 -12.38 -0.44
N LYS A 119 0.31 -11.32 -0.55
CA LYS A 119 0.60 -10.40 0.55
C LYS A 119 0.12 -8.99 0.21
N ILE A 120 -0.16 -8.22 1.23
CA ILE A 120 -0.40 -6.78 1.11
C ILE A 120 0.66 -6.07 1.94
N GLY A 121 1.48 -5.23 1.30
CA GLY A 121 2.43 -4.33 1.96
C GLY A 121 1.92 -2.90 1.87
N PHE A 122 1.77 -2.21 3.01
CA PHE A 122 1.19 -0.87 3.00
C PHE A 122 1.66 -0.01 4.17
N SER A 123 1.45 1.28 4.02
CA SER A 123 1.65 2.27 5.09
C SER A 123 0.34 2.93 5.50
N THR A 124 0.28 3.37 6.76
CA THR A 124 -0.80 4.19 7.31
C THR A 124 -0.23 5.35 8.11
N GLU A 125 -1.01 6.40 8.35
CA GLU A 125 -0.79 7.25 9.51
C GLU A 125 -1.21 6.44 10.75
N HIS A 126 -0.34 6.42 11.76
CA HIS A 126 -0.52 5.56 12.94
C HIS A 126 -1.08 6.33 14.12
N GLN A 127 -1.96 5.69 14.86
CA GLN A 127 -2.45 6.18 16.15
C GLN A 127 -2.77 4.99 17.07
N SER A 128 -2.77 5.21 18.39
CA SER A 128 -2.93 4.15 19.38
C SER A 128 -4.38 3.85 19.75
N LYS A 129 -5.29 4.83 19.54
CA LYS A 129 -6.71 4.63 19.84
C LYS A 129 -7.32 3.65 18.85
N GLU A 130 -8.02 2.64 19.34
CA GLU A 130 -8.62 1.58 18.52
C GLU A 130 -9.54 2.12 17.42
N GLY A 131 -9.40 1.58 16.22
CA GLY A 131 -10.18 1.98 15.05
C GLY A 131 -9.39 2.84 14.04
N PHE A 132 -10.14 3.59 13.22
CA PHE A 132 -9.60 4.59 12.31
C PHE A 132 -10.33 5.92 12.53
N TYR A 133 -9.61 7.02 12.35
CA TYR A 133 -10.13 8.36 12.66
C TYR A 133 -9.71 9.38 11.63
N LEU A 134 -10.66 10.23 11.21
CA LEU A 134 -10.36 11.39 10.38
C LEU A 134 -9.65 12.45 11.23
N GLN A 135 -8.46 12.84 10.82
CA GLN A 135 -7.65 13.87 11.47
C GLN A 135 -7.98 15.27 10.94
N ALA A 136 -7.56 16.31 11.67
CA ALA A 136 -7.72 17.70 11.24
C ALA A 136 -7.03 18.00 9.88
N SER A 137 -6.04 17.20 9.50
CA SER A 137 -5.37 17.25 8.19
C SER A 137 -6.24 16.80 7.01
N GLY A 138 -7.44 16.23 7.27
CA GLY A 138 -8.28 15.60 6.26
C GLY A 138 -7.84 14.17 5.88
N ARG A 139 -6.87 13.61 6.59
CA ARG A 139 -6.40 12.22 6.40
C ARG A 139 -6.84 11.35 7.56
N TYR A 140 -6.96 10.05 7.29
CA TYR A 140 -7.27 9.05 8.30
C TYR A 140 -6.00 8.48 8.90
N SER A 141 -6.05 8.24 10.21
CA SER A 141 -5.07 7.42 10.93
C SER A 141 -5.70 6.09 11.34
N HIS A 142 -4.90 5.04 11.40
CA HIS A 142 -5.34 3.68 11.70
C HIS A 142 -4.55 3.10 12.86
N SER A 143 -5.21 2.38 13.75
CA SER A 143 -4.55 1.64 14.82
C SER A 143 -4.10 0.25 14.38
N LYS A 144 -3.07 -0.29 15.03
CA LYS A 144 -2.68 -1.69 14.84
C LYS A 144 -3.83 -2.65 15.15
N ALA A 145 -4.61 -2.38 16.20
CA ALA A 145 -5.76 -3.21 16.57
C ALA A 145 -6.82 -3.28 15.46
N TYR A 146 -7.08 -2.16 14.77
CA TYR A 146 -7.98 -2.13 13.62
C TYR A 146 -7.48 -3.01 12.48
N ILE A 147 -6.21 -2.87 12.10
CA ILE A 147 -5.62 -3.72 11.04
C ILE A 147 -5.64 -5.20 11.45
N GLN A 148 -5.35 -5.51 12.72
CA GLN A 148 -5.43 -6.89 13.23
C GLN A 148 -6.85 -7.44 13.11
N SER A 149 -7.88 -6.64 13.41
CA SER A 149 -9.28 -7.06 13.27
C SER A 149 -9.65 -7.40 11.81
N LEU A 150 -9.12 -6.66 10.83
CA LEU A 150 -9.29 -6.97 9.42
C LEU A 150 -8.59 -8.28 9.03
N CYS A 151 -7.40 -8.50 9.57
CA CYS A 151 -6.68 -9.76 9.36
C CYS A 151 -7.48 -10.96 9.90
N ASP A 152 -8.00 -10.85 11.10
CA ASP A 152 -8.78 -11.90 11.76
C ASP A 152 -10.09 -12.18 10.98
N GLU A 153 -10.78 -11.13 10.53
CA GLU A 153 -12.05 -11.24 9.80
C GLU A 153 -11.90 -11.88 8.42
N TYR A 154 -10.84 -11.53 7.67
CA TYR A 154 -10.68 -11.93 6.26
C TYR A 154 -9.62 -12.99 6.02
N GLY A 155 -9.00 -13.52 7.07
CA GLY A 155 -8.06 -14.65 6.97
C GLY A 155 -6.65 -14.28 6.55
N TYR A 156 -6.18 -13.13 6.99
CA TYR A 156 -4.79 -12.73 6.86
C TYR A 156 -4.01 -13.00 8.15
N LYS A 157 -2.71 -13.13 8.01
CA LYS A 157 -1.74 -13.11 9.11
C LYS A 157 -0.91 -11.83 9.00
N MET A 158 -0.81 -11.07 10.08
CA MET A 158 0.13 -9.95 10.16
C MET A 158 1.55 -10.51 10.34
N VAL A 159 2.36 -10.41 9.29
CA VAL A 159 3.74 -10.93 9.30
C VAL A 159 4.77 -9.85 9.62
N HIS A 160 4.42 -8.57 9.46
CA HIS A 160 5.23 -7.44 9.88
C HIS A 160 4.38 -6.27 10.34
N PHE A 161 4.85 -5.60 11.38
CA PHE A 161 4.37 -4.30 11.84
C PHE A 161 5.53 -3.51 12.42
N SER A 162 5.70 -2.26 11.96
CA SER A 162 6.65 -1.33 12.56
C SER A 162 6.10 0.10 12.53
N VAL A 163 6.44 0.87 13.56
CA VAL A 163 6.13 2.30 13.64
C VAL A 163 7.31 3.08 13.08
N VAL A 164 7.02 4.06 12.23
CA VAL A 164 8.01 4.87 11.52
C VAL A 164 7.67 6.35 11.61
N ASN A 165 8.67 7.21 11.46
CA ASN A 165 8.47 8.65 11.30
C ASN A 165 8.19 8.93 9.81
N LEU A 166 6.98 9.43 9.48
CA LEU A 166 6.59 9.70 8.11
C LEU A 166 7.20 10.99 7.57
N ARG A 167 6.96 12.09 8.27
CA ARG A 167 7.39 13.44 7.91
C ARG A 167 7.26 14.37 9.10
N ARG A 168 7.87 15.54 9.00
CA ARG A 168 7.61 16.63 9.95
C ARG A 168 6.42 17.47 9.48
N GLU A 169 5.48 17.69 10.37
CA GLU A 169 4.35 18.59 10.19
C GLU A 169 4.28 19.51 11.43
N ASN A 170 4.33 20.83 11.21
CA ASN A 170 4.36 21.83 12.31
C ASN A 170 5.43 21.56 13.38
N GLY A 171 6.64 21.14 12.96
CA GLY A 171 7.76 20.87 13.86
C GLY A 171 7.72 19.54 14.63
N LYS A 172 6.65 18.75 14.46
CA LYS A 172 6.52 17.42 15.06
C LYS A 172 6.59 16.32 13.98
N PHE A 173 7.17 15.18 14.33
CA PHE A 173 7.12 14.00 13.46
C PHE A 173 5.70 13.44 13.44
N LEU A 174 5.15 13.28 12.24
CA LEU A 174 3.95 12.50 12.02
C LEU A 174 4.33 11.02 12.09
N THR A 175 3.65 10.29 12.97
CA THR A 175 3.89 8.87 13.16
C THR A 175 3.13 8.06 12.12
N GLY A 176 3.82 7.16 11.44
CA GLY A 176 3.24 6.19 10.55
C GLY A 176 3.50 4.76 10.99
N ALA A 177 2.91 3.84 10.27
CA ALA A 177 3.18 2.41 10.44
C ALA A 177 3.32 1.73 9.08
N VAL A 178 4.17 0.71 9.05
CA VAL A 178 4.34 -0.20 7.92
C VAL A 178 3.84 -1.57 8.31
N TYR A 179 3.02 -2.14 7.46
CA TYR A 179 2.44 -3.45 7.62
C TYR A 179 2.76 -4.35 6.43
N ILE A 180 2.98 -5.62 6.71
CA ILE A 180 2.85 -6.69 5.72
C ILE A 180 1.90 -7.73 6.30
N VAL A 181 0.85 -8.03 5.55
CA VAL A 181 -0.12 -9.06 5.89
C VAL A 181 -0.13 -10.11 4.79
N GLU A 182 -0.24 -11.37 5.18
CA GLU A 182 -0.27 -12.51 4.26
C GLU A 182 -1.63 -13.20 4.32
N TRP A 183 -2.25 -13.41 3.17
CA TRP A 183 -3.49 -14.18 3.10
C TRP A 183 -3.21 -15.68 3.24
N CYS A 184 -3.89 -16.33 4.20
CA CYS A 184 -3.58 -17.70 4.65
C CYS A 184 -4.60 -18.76 4.21
N LYS A 185 -5.64 -18.37 3.45
CA LYS A 185 -6.71 -19.32 3.07
C LYS A 185 -6.58 -19.77 1.62
#